data_07d505270df964e6edd9e3ccbcea3050
#
_entry.id   07d505270df964e6edd9e3ccbcea3050
#
_cell.length_a   1.000
_cell.length_b   1.000
_cell.length_c   1.000
_cell.angle_alpha   90.00
_cell.angle_beta   90.00
_cell.angle_gamma   90.00
#
_symmetry.space_group_name_H-M   'P 1'
#
loop_
_entity.id
_entity.type
_entity.pdbx_description
1 polymer ?
#
loop_
_entity_poly.entity_id
_entity_poly.type
_entity_poly.pdbx_seq_one_letter_code
_entity_poly.pdbx_strand_id
1 'polypeptide(L)'
;MRCVRVNRLQCDEIWQFIGAKKKNVTPEQELAGWGDAWTWVGIDADTKLIVSYFVGARDKGAAVDFMQDCADRIVGRPQITTDALRAYPDAIEAAFGSEVDYAQLHKLYGAATPDESRYSPATCIGVDMKVVSGNPDPKHVSTSYVERQNLTMRMAIRRFTRLTNGFSKKFDNHVYAVALHFMHYNFCRVHQTLRITPAMAAGLTDHVWSVEELCALLPKPVASESQIERKMLLKALGEE
;
A
#
# COMPACT_ATOMS: atom_id res chain seq x y z
N MET A 1 5.43 -5.13 11.26
CA MET A 1 5.65 -6.56 10.98
C MET A 1 7.09 -6.70 10.49
N ARG A 2 7.82 -7.69 10.97
CA ARG A 2 9.18 -8.04 10.50
C ARG A 2 9.31 -9.56 10.46
N CYS A 3 10.32 -10.07 9.75
CA CYS A 3 10.59 -11.49 9.59
C CYS A 3 9.41 -12.29 9.00
N VAL A 4 8.74 -11.71 8.01
CA VAL A 4 7.63 -12.36 7.30
C VAL A 4 8.21 -13.23 6.19
N ARG A 5 7.83 -14.51 6.14
CA ARG A 5 8.20 -15.37 5.02
C ARG A 5 7.29 -15.05 3.84
N VAL A 6 7.88 -14.60 2.74
CA VAL A 6 7.18 -14.27 1.50
C VAL A 6 7.85 -15.02 0.37
N ASN A 7 7.10 -15.85 -0.33
CA ASN A 7 7.62 -16.55 -1.50
C ASN A 7 7.42 -15.73 -2.79
N ARG A 8 6.30 -15.02 -2.88
CA ARG A 8 5.91 -14.32 -4.13
C ARG A 8 5.36 -12.93 -3.79
N LEU A 9 6.16 -11.89 -4.01
CA LEU A 9 5.77 -10.51 -3.80
C LEU A 9 5.33 -9.87 -5.12
N GLN A 10 4.16 -9.24 -5.14
CA GLN A 10 3.69 -8.41 -6.26
C GLN A 10 3.68 -6.95 -5.82
N CYS A 11 4.24 -6.06 -6.64
CA CYS A 11 4.30 -4.63 -6.35
C CYS A 11 3.71 -3.79 -7.48
N ASP A 12 2.99 -2.73 -7.11
CA ASP A 12 2.39 -1.75 -8.02
C ASP A 12 2.12 -0.45 -7.27
N GLU A 13 1.84 0.66 -7.98
CA GLU A 13 1.49 1.94 -7.41
C GLU A 13 0.07 2.37 -7.79
N ILE A 14 -0.62 2.97 -6.84
CA ILE A 14 -1.92 3.57 -7.06
C ILE A 14 -1.86 5.09 -6.92
N TRP A 15 -2.25 5.79 -7.99
CA TRP A 15 -2.29 7.24 -8.04
C TRP A 15 -3.49 7.83 -7.32
N GLN A 16 -3.25 8.98 -6.69
CA GLN A 16 -4.23 9.90 -6.15
C GLN A 16 -3.66 11.33 -6.08
N PHE A 17 -4.35 12.25 -5.40
CA PHE A 17 -3.87 13.60 -5.17
C PHE A 17 -4.27 14.12 -3.79
N ILE A 18 -3.52 15.09 -3.30
CA ILE A 18 -3.76 15.81 -2.05
C ILE A 18 -4.16 17.25 -2.40
N GLY A 19 -5.29 17.72 -1.87
CA GLY A 19 -5.79 19.07 -2.10
C GLY A 19 -6.26 19.29 -3.54
N ALA A 20 -5.34 19.27 -4.49
CA ALA A 20 -5.63 19.39 -5.93
C ALA A 20 -4.69 18.49 -6.75
N LYS A 21 -5.09 18.18 -8.00
CA LYS A 21 -4.19 17.51 -8.97
C LYS A 21 -3.01 18.42 -9.27
N LYS A 22 -1.82 17.88 -9.46
CA LYS A 22 -0.57 18.64 -9.68
C LYS A 22 -0.72 19.75 -10.72
N LYS A 23 -1.42 19.51 -11.83
CA LYS A 23 -1.65 20.51 -12.89
C LYS A 23 -2.45 21.75 -12.45
N ASN A 24 -3.11 21.70 -11.29
CA ASN A 24 -3.97 22.77 -10.75
C ASN A 24 -3.41 23.34 -9.43
N VAL A 25 -2.20 22.98 -9.05
CA VAL A 25 -1.56 23.38 -7.77
C VAL A 25 -0.75 24.65 -8.00
N THR A 26 -0.90 25.65 -7.13
CA THR A 26 -0.02 26.83 -7.10
C THR A 26 1.28 26.50 -6.38
N PRO A 27 2.39 27.30 -6.57
CA PRO A 27 3.64 27.07 -5.85
C PRO A 27 3.50 27.04 -4.32
N GLU A 28 2.64 27.89 -3.75
CA GLU A 28 2.39 27.92 -2.30
C GLU A 28 1.66 26.66 -1.83
N GLN A 29 0.72 26.15 -2.63
CA GLN A 29 0.01 24.90 -2.36
C GLN A 29 0.94 23.68 -2.47
N GLU A 30 1.89 23.69 -3.42
CA GLU A 30 2.89 22.64 -3.56
C GLU A 30 3.80 22.58 -2.31
N LEU A 31 4.23 23.74 -1.81
CA LEU A 31 4.97 23.83 -0.53
C LEU A 31 4.16 23.34 0.67
N ALA A 32 2.83 23.45 0.61
CA ALA A 32 1.91 22.92 1.62
C ALA A 32 1.61 21.41 1.44
N GLY A 33 2.30 20.72 0.52
CA GLY A 33 2.17 19.29 0.26
C GLY A 33 0.95 18.90 -0.59
N TRP A 34 0.42 19.85 -1.39
CA TRP A 34 -0.64 19.54 -2.36
C TRP A 34 -0.04 19.00 -3.66
N GLY A 35 -0.80 18.20 -4.36
CA GLY A 35 -0.41 17.65 -5.66
C GLY A 35 -0.66 16.16 -5.77
N ASP A 36 -0.03 15.56 -6.77
CA ASP A 36 -0.13 14.13 -7.00
C ASP A 36 0.62 13.36 -5.92
N ALA A 37 0.02 12.29 -5.45
CA ALA A 37 0.61 11.35 -4.51
C ALA A 37 0.39 9.92 -4.99
N TRP A 38 1.33 9.05 -4.69
CA TRP A 38 1.29 7.64 -5.07
C TRP A 38 1.41 6.78 -3.83
N THR A 39 0.63 5.73 -3.77
CA THR A 39 0.77 4.70 -2.76
C THR A 39 1.34 3.46 -3.42
N TRP A 40 2.56 3.13 -3.05
CA TRP A 40 3.26 1.91 -3.42
C TRP A 40 2.78 0.78 -2.54
N VAL A 41 2.51 -0.36 -3.10
CA VAL A 41 1.92 -1.51 -2.39
C VAL A 41 2.67 -2.78 -2.74
N GLY A 42 3.12 -3.51 -1.72
CA GLY A 42 3.69 -4.84 -1.85
C GLY A 42 2.79 -5.89 -1.17
N ILE A 43 2.25 -6.80 -1.97
CA ILE A 43 1.36 -7.86 -1.50
C ILE A 43 1.99 -9.23 -1.68
N ASP A 44 1.96 -10.07 -0.66
CA ASP A 44 2.27 -11.49 -0.81
C ASP A 44 1.15 -12.19 -1.59
N ALA A 45 1.52 -12.77 -2.73
CA ALA A 45 0.58 -13.43 -3.61
C ALA A 45 -0.07 -14.68 -3.00
N ASP A 46 0.57 -15.31 -2.01
CA ASP A 46 0.07 -16.50 -1.34
C ASP A 46 -0.94 -16.16 -0.25
N THR A 47 -0.53 -15.38 0.72
CA THR A 47 -1.33 -15.05 1.91
C THR A 47 -2.21 -13.81 1.73
N LYS A 48 -2.03 -13.07 0.64
CA LYS A 48 -2.67 -11.76 0.38
C LYS A 48 -2.31 -10.68 1.42
N LEU A 49 -1.29 -10.92 2.23
CA LEU A 49 -0.79 -9.95 3.20
C LEU A 49 -0.18 -8.74 2.49
N ILE A 50 -0.59 -7.56 2.88
CA ILE A 50 0.16 -6.35 2.54
C ILE A 50 1.40 -6.31 3.42
N VAL A 51 2.55 -6.62 2.81
CA VAL A 51 3.84 -6.73 3.48
C VAL A 51 4.40 -5.34 3.79
N SER A 52 4.35 -4.47 2.79
CA SER A 52 4.80 -3.09 2.88
C SER A 52 3.94 -2.17 2.03
N TYR A 53 3.94 -0.90 2.39
CA TYR A 53 3.41 0.20 1.58
C TYR A 53 4.21 1.47 1.85
N PHE A 54 4.24 2.35 0.86
CA PHE A 54 4.87 3.66 0.97
C PHE A 54 3.97 4.72 0.30
N VAL A 55 3.85 5.91 0.88
CA VAL A 55 3.09 7.02 0.30
C VAL A 55 4.04 8.15 -0.02
N GLY A 56 4.13 8.53 -1.29
CA GLY A 56 5.07 9.57 -1.70
C GLY A 56 4.98 9.92 -3.18
N ALA A 57 6.08 10.34 -3.75
CA ALA A 57 6.22 10.58 -5.18
C ALA A 57 6.30 9.26 -5.98
N ARG A 58 6.27 9.37 -7.32
CA ARG A 58 6.54 8.23 -8.23
C ARG A 58 7.90 8.43 -8.89
N ASP A 59 8.94 8.33 -8.08
CA ASP A 59 10.31 8.53 -8.51
C ASP A 59 11.25 7.42 -8.00
N LYS A 60 12.52 7.56 -8.32
CA LYS A 60 13.54 6.58 -7.93
C LYS A 60 13.76 6.53 -6.41
N GLY A 61 13.68 7.67 -5.72
CA GLY A 61 13.85 7.73 -4.26
C GLY A 61 12.75 6.96 -3.54
N ALA A 62 11.49 7.23 -3.90
CA ALA A 62 10.34 6.50 -3.35
C ALA A 62 10.40 4.99 -3.63
N ALA A 63 10.87 4.57 -4.82
CA ALA A 63 11.07 3.17 -5.14
C ALA A 63 12.11 2.50 -4.25
N VAL A 64 13.23 3.18 -3.98
CA VAL A 64 14.30 2.67 -3.10
C VAL A 64 13.79 2.53 -1.66
N ASP A 65 13.16 3.57 -1.12
CA ASP A 65 12.60 3.53 0.24
C ASP A 65 11.56 2.42 0.41
N PHE A 66 10.69 2.26 -0.57
CA PHE A 66 9.67 1.20 -0.58
C PHE A 66 10.29 -0.20 -0.66
N MET A 67 11.25 -0.43 -1.56
CA MET A 67 11.89 -1.74 -1.69
C MET A 67 12.77 -2.09 -0.50
N GLN A 68 13.44 -1.09 0.11
CA GLN A 68 14.18 -1.29 1.34
C GLN A 68 13.27 -1.71 2.49
N ASP A 69 12.09 -1.05 2.66
CA ASP A 69 11.12 -1.45 3.67
C ASP A 69 10.56 -2.87 3.41
N CYS A 70 10.40 -3.27 2.14
CA CYS A 70 10.07 -4.66 1.80
C CYS A 70 11.17 -5.63 2.23
N ALA A 71 12.43 -5.34 1.92
CA ALA A 71 13.57 -6.19 2.27
C ALA A 71 13.74 -6.32 3.78
N ASP A 72 13.57 -5.24 4.54
CA ASP A 72 13.65 -5.24 6.01
C ASP A 72 12.57 -6.09 6.70
N ARG A 73 11.48 -6.39 5.99
CA ARG A 73 10.35 -7.17 6.52
C ARG A 73 10.37 -8.63 6.11
N ILE A 74 10.95 -8.93 4.95
CA ILE A 74 10.90 -10.25 4.32
C ILE A 74 12.08 -11.10 4.79
N VAL A 75 11.84 -12.37 5.00
CA VAL A 75 12.89 -13.38 5.20
C VAL A 75 12.82 -14.42 4.10
N GLY A 76 14.00 -14.84 3.64
CA GLY A 76 14.19 -15.79 2.54
C GLY A 76 14.38 -15.08 1.20
N ARG A 77 14.29 -15.84 0.12
CA ARG A 77 14.50 -15.38 -1.26
C ARG A 77 13.14 -15.28 -1.96
N PRO A 78 12.53 -14.08 -2.04
CA PRO A 78 11.24 -13.93 -2.70
C PRO A 78 11.38 -13.91 -4.23
N GLN A 79 10.34 -14.37 -4.92
CA GLN A 79 10.12 -13.99 -6.30
C GLN A 79 9.32 -12.70 -6.33
N ILE A 80 9.89 -11.63 -6.90
CA ILE A 80 9.23 -10.32 -7.03
C ILE A 80 8.71 -10.14 -8.46
N THR A 81 7.49 -9.64 -8.58
CA THR A 81 6.90 -9.22 -9.86
C THR A 81 6.40 -7.79 -9.75
N THR A 82 6.81 -6.94 -10.69
CA THR A 82 6.33 -5.56 -10.82
C THR A 82 5.80 -5.30 -12.23
N ASP A 83 5.18 -4.13 -12.42
CA ASP A 83 4.99 -3.59 -13.76
C ASP A 83 6.31 -3.12 -14.38
N ALA A 84 6.22 -2.51 -15.57
CA ALA A 84 7.38 -2.01 -16.32
C ALA A 84 7.94 -0.66 -15.83
N LEU A 85 7.61 -0.20 -14.62
CA LEU A 85 8.16 1.05 -14.10
C LEU A 85 9.69 0.98 -13.99
N ARG A 86 10.37 1.95 -14.61
CA ARG A 86 11.85 1.99 -14.71
C ARG A 86 12.57 2.14 -13.37
N ALA A 87 11.88 2.57 -12.32
CA ALA A 87 12.48 2.76 -11.00
C ALA A 87 12.70 1.45 -10.23
N TYR A 88 11.95 0.39 -10.54
CA TYR A 88 12.02 -0.88 -9.80
C TYR A 88 13.33 -1.64 -9.93
N PRO A 89 13.93 -1.82 -11.14
CA PRO A 89 15.13 -2.65 -11.27
C PRO A 89 16.26 -2.21 -10.34
N ASP A 90 16.62 -0.94 -10.37
CA ASP A 90 17.69 -0.38 -9.52
C ASP A 90 17.32 -0.46 -8.03
N ALA A 91 16.06 -0.21 -7.67
CA ALA A 91 15.59 -0.25 -6.29
C ALA A 91 15.60 -1.65 -5.71
N ILE A 92 15.20 -2.66 -6.50
CA ILE A 92 15.20 -4.07 -6.09
C ILE A 92 16.63 -4.58 -5.96
N GLU A 93 17.52 -4.24 -6.92
CA GLU A 93 18.94 -4.60 -6.84
C GLU A 93 19.59 -4.00 -5.59
N ALA A 94 19.32 -2.74 -5.28
CA ALA A 94 19.84 -2.07 -4.09
C ALA A 94 19.36 -2.69 -2.76
N ALA A 95 18.09 -3.13 -2.70
CA ALA A 95 17.47 -3.62 -1.48
C ALA A 95 17.70 -5.13 -1.23
N PHE A 96 17.69 -5.95 -2.28
CA PHE A 96 17.76 -7.41 -2.20
C PHE A 96 19.06 -8.02 -2.74
N GLY A 97 19.82 -7.27 -3.56
CA GLY A 97 21.03 -7.77 -4.20
C GLY A 97 20.78 -9.04 -5.00
N SER A 98 21.54 -10.11 -4.69
CA SER A 98 21.40 -11.42 -5.33
C SER A 98 20.28 -12.29 -4.73
N GLU A 99 19.70 -11.90 -3.61
CA GLU A 99 18.75 -12.70 -2.84
C GLU A 99 17.31 -12.55 -3.31
N VAL A 100 17.10 -12.41 -4.64
CA VAL A 100 15.79 -12.23 -5.26
C VAL A 100 15.72 -12.90 -6.63
N ASP A 101 14.52 -13.40 -6.96
CA ASP A 101 14.15 -13.76 -8.33
C ASP A 101 13.17 -12.72 -8.85
N TYR A 102 13.58 -11.93 -9.87
CA TYR A 102 12.80 -10.75 -10.26
C TYR A 102 12.43 -10.77 -11.73
N ALA A 103 11.14 -10.53 -12.00
CA ALA A 103 10.61 -10.32 -13.33
C ALA A 103 9.72 -9.09 -13.42
N GLN A 104 9.76 -8.40 -14.54
CA GLN A 104 8.83 -7.34 -14.93
C GLN A 104 7.76 -7.87 -15.88
N LEU A 105 6.53 -7.40 -15.68
CA LEU A 105 5.39 -7.69 -16.53
C LEU A 105 5.03 -6.48 -17.37
N HIS A 106 5.29 -6.54 -18.66
CA HIS A 106 4.97 -5.48 -19.60
C HIS A 106 3.62 -5.76 -20.24
N LYS A 107 2.62 -4.94 -19.95
CA LYS A 107 1.29 -5.03 -20.56
C LYS A 107 1.29 -4.25 -21.88
N LEU A 108 0.92 -4.93 -22.95
CA LEU A 108 0.73 -4.34 -24.26
C LEU A 108 -0.72 -3.93 -24.42
N TYR A 109 -0.97 -2.66 -24.71
CA TYR A 109 -2.29 -2.13 -24.92
C TYR A 109 -2.54 -1.85 -26.40
N GLY A 110 -3.74 -2.23 -26.89
CA GLY A 110 -4.19 -1.91 -28.24
C GLY A 110 -4.43 -0.40 -28.40
N ALA A 111 -4.43 0.05 -29.65
CA ALA A 111 -4.83 1.42 -29.95
C ALA A 111 -6.30 1.61 -29.59
N ALA A 112 -6.58 2.50 -28.63
CA ALA A 112 -7.96 2.92 -28.34
C ALA A 112 -8.44 3.86 -29.45
N THR A 113 -9.68 3.71 -29.92
CA THR A 113 -10.30 4.69 -30.82
C THR A 113 -10.50 6.01 -30.04
N PRO A 114 -10.39 7.19 -30.71
CA PRO A 114 -10.50 8.48 -30.03
C PRO A 114 -11.76 8.66 -29.18
N ASP A 115 -12.88 8.06 -29.58
CA ASP A 115 -14.15 8.13 -28.89
C ASP A 115 -14.22 7.18 -27.67
N GLU A 116 -13.54 6.04 -27.69
CA GLU A 116 -13.50 5.09 -26.60
C GLU A 116 -12.49 5.47 -25.49
N SER A 117 -11.42 6.18 -25.84
CA SER A 117 -10.33 6.52 -24.92
C SER A 117 -10.78 7.36 -23.71
N ARG A 118 -11.93 7.99 -23.79
CA ARG A 118 -12.46 8.88 -22.74
C ARG A 118 -13.13 8.12 -21.58
N TYR A 119 -13.73 6.97 -21.86
CA TYR A 119 -14.57 6.23 -20.92
C TYR A 119 -14.19 4.76 -20.74
N SER A 120 -13.48 4.19 -21.70
CA SER A 120 -13.02 2.81 -21.65
C SER A 120 -11.50 2.75 -21.56
N PRO A 121 -10.91 1.96 -20.63
CA PRO A 121 -9.47 1.73 -20.63
C PRO A 121 -9.07 0.99 -21.89
N ALA A 122 -7.88 1.27 -22.43
CA ALA A 122 -7.32 0.53 -23.55
C ALA A 122 -7.30 -0.99 -23.26
N THR A 123 -7.72 -1.78 -24.23
CA THR A 123 -7.75 -3.24 -24.07
C THR A 123 -6.34 -3.79 -24.04
N CYS A 124 -6.02 -4.58 -23.01
CA CYS A 124 -4.75 -5.31 -22.96
C CYS A 124 -4.78 -6.42 -24.03
N ILE A 125 -3.91 -6.31 -25.05
CA ILE A 125 -3.82 -7.23 -26.19
C ILE A 125 -2.72 -8.27 -26.02
N GLY A 126 -1.84 -8.11 -25.02
CA GLY A 126 -0.77 -9.04 -24.74
C GLY A 126 -0.01 -8.67 -23.49
N VAL A 127 0.80 -9.59 -23.05
CA VAL A 127 1.67 -9.43 -21.89
C VAL A 127 3.04 -9.99 -22.29
N ASP A 128 4.08 -9.19 -22.06
CA ASP A 128 5.47 -9.61 -22.24
C ASP A 128 6.16 -9.68 -20.86
N MET A 129 6.86 -10.79 -20.61
CA MET A 129 7.57 -11.03 -19.37
C MET A 129 9.06 -10.84 -19.59
N LYS A 130 9.67 -9.96 -18.83
CA LYS A 130 11.10 -9.72 -18.82
C LYS A 130 11.72 -10.20 -17.51
N VAL A 131 12.55 -11.24 -17.57
CA VAL A 131 13.40 -11.63 -16.44
C VAL A 131 14.50 -10.57 -16.28
N VAL A 132 14.64 -10.05 -15.05
CA VAL A 132 15.64 -9.03 -14.73
C VAL A 132 16.77 -9.61 -13.89
N SER A 133 16.45 -10.44 -12.90
CA SER A 133 17.44 -11.03 -12.00
C SER A 133 16.98 -12.42 -11.50
N GLY A 134 17.95 -13.29 -11.23
CA GLY A 134 17.69 -14.63 -10.73
C GLY A 134 17.00 -15.57 -11.73
N ASN A 135 16.18 -16.49 -11.22
CA ASN A 135 15.45 -17.49 -12.01
C ASN A 135 13.97 -17.55 -11.58
N PRO A 136 13.17 -16.50 -11.87
CA PRO A 136 11.76 -16.49 -11.51
C PRO A 136 10.97 -17.56 -12.26
N ASP A 137 10.08 -18.27 -11.55
CA ASP A 137 9.15 -19.21 -12.19
C ASP A 137 8.13 -18.46 -13.06
N PRO A 138 8.11 -18.67 -14.38
CA PRO A 138 7.21 -17.94 -15.28
C PRO A 138 5.72 -18.14 -14.96
N LYS A 139 5.35 -19.27 -14.36
CA LYS A 139 3.96 -19.56 -13.97
C LYS A 139 3.46 -18.64 -12.87
N HIS A 140 4.36 -18.03 -12.11
CA HIS A 140 4.06 -17.18 -10.97
C HIS A 140 4.34 -15.69 -11.23
N VAL A 141 4.80 -15.32 -12.43
CA VAL A 141 4.96 -13.93 -12.83
C VAL A 141 3.59 -13.32 -13.13
N SER A 142 3.10 -12.49 -12.23
CA SER A 142 1.78 -11.85 -12.31
C SER A 142 1.71 -10.61 -11.41
N THR A 143 0.90 -9.62 -11.80
CA THR A 143 0.55 -8.43 -11.00
C THR A 143 -0.93 -8.43 -10.60
N SER A 144 -1.65 -9.53 -10.85
CA SER A 144 -3.11 -9.58 -10.71
C SER A 144 -3.60 -9.34 -9.27
N TYR A 145 -2.86 -9.81 -8.26
CA TYR A 145 -3.26 -9.62 -6.86
C TYR A 145 -3.04 -8.19 -6.39
N VAL A 146 -1.92 -7.55 -6.75
CA VAL A 146 -1.67 -6.16 -6.38
C VAL A 146 -2.64 -5.22 -7.11
N GLU A 147 -2.95 -5.48 -8.39
CA GLU A 147 -3.96 -4.72 -9.13
C GLU A 147 -5.36 -4.88 -8.52
N ARG A 148 -5.72 -6.10 -8.12
CA ARG A 148 -6.96 -6.35 -7.39
C ARG A 148 -6.98 -5.61 -6.05
N GLN A 149 -5.86 -5.53 -5.36
CA GLN A 149 -5.74 -4.78 -4.11
C GLN A 149 -5.89 -3.27 -4.36
N ASN A 150 -5.31 -2.73 -5.42
CA ASN A 150 -5.49 -1.35 -5.83
C ASN A 150 -6.97 -1.02 -6.13
N LEU A 151 -7.71 -1.95 -6.76
CA LEU A 151 -9.15 -1.82 -6.93
C LEU A 151 -9.88 -1.85 -5.57
N THR A 152 -9.49 -2.75 -4.66
CA THR A 152 -10.07 -2.85 -3.31
C THR A 152 -9.88 -1.54 -2.55
N MET A 153 -8.71 -0.90 -2.64
CA MET A 153 -8.46 0.42 -2.05
C MET A 153 -9.40 1.48 -2.62
N ARG A 154 -9.61 1.52 -3.94
CA ARG A 154 -10.54 2.46 -4.57
C ARG A 154 -11.98 2.28 -4.10
N MET A 155 -12.39 1.04 -3.81
CA MET A 155 -13.73 0.71 -3.34
C MET A 155 -13.91 0.98 -1.84
N ALA A 156 -12.88 0.71 -1.04
CA ALA A 156 -12.97 0.75 0.42
C ALA A 156 -12.58 2.12 1.02
N ILE A 157 -11.63 2.83 0.40
CA ILE A 157 -11.14 4.12 0.90
C ILE A 157 -11.68 5.23 0.00
N ARG A 158 -12.64 6.00 0.51
CA ARG A 158 -13.24 7.09 -0.28
C ARG A 158 -12.22 8.09 -0.82
N ARG A 159 -11.09 8.26 -0.18
CA ARG A 159 -10.00 9.16 -0.62
C ARG A 159 -9.38 8.76 -1.97
N PHE A 160 -9.49 7.48 -2.36
CA PHE A 160 -9.03 6.96 -3.65
C PHE A 160 -10.13 6.93 -4.73
N THR A 161 -11.38 7.26 -4.38
CA THR A 161 -12.49 7.28 -5.33
C THR A 161 -12.30 8.44 -6.30
N ARG A 162 -12.26 8.12 -7.60
CA ARG A 162 -12.17 9.12 -8.67
C ARG A 162 -13.50 9.89 -8.81
N LEU A 163 -13.42 11.11 -9.29
CA LEU A 163 -14.58 11.95 -9.63
C LEU A 163 -15.48 12.30 -8.43
N THR A 164 -14.94 12.33 -7.21
CA THR A 164 -15.65 12.75 -6.00
C THR A 164 -14.83 13.76 -5.21
N ASN A 165 -15.49 14.53 -4.34
CA ASN A 165 -14.82 15.44 -3.40
C ASN A 165 -14.26 14.74 -2.16
N GLY A 166 -14.09 13.39 -2.21
CA GLY A 166 -13.58 12.58 -1.10
C GLY A 166 -12.07 12.56 -0.94
N PHE A 167 -11.32 13.31 -1.76
CA PHE A 167 -9.86 13.35 -1.74
C PHE A 167 -9.29 13.90 -0.43
N SER A 168 -8.06 13.56 -0.14
CA SER A 168 -7.33 14.04 1.05
C SER A 168 -6.95 15.50 0.90
N LYS A 169 -7.11 16.31 1.96
CA LYS A 169 -6.73 17.73 1.99
C LYS A 169 -5.38 17.98 2.67
N LYS A 170 -4.87 16.99 3.42
CA LYS A 170 -3.55 17.03 4.08
C LYS A 170 -2.84 15.70 3.83
N PHE A 171 -1.54 15.76 3.57
CA PHE A 171 -0.72 14.59 3.28
C PHE A 171 -0.73 13.59 4.45
N ASP A 172 -0.46 14.04 5.67
CA ASP A 172 -0.41 13.18 6.86
C ASP A 172 -1.73 12.44 7.09
N ASN A 173 -2.87 13.13 6.95
CA ASN A 173 -4.18 12.50 7.08
C ASN A 173 -4.44 11.43 6.01
N HIS A 174 -3.77 11.56 4.87
CA HIS A 174 -3.82 10.52 3.85
C HIS A 174 -2.98 9.32 4.26
N VAL A 175 -1.75 9.53 4.68
CA VAL A 175 -0.84 8.48 5.19
C VAL A 175 -1.52 7.69 6.31
N TYR A 176 -2.11 8.35 7.30
CA TYR A 176 -2.83 7.69 8.39
C TYR A 176 -4.04 6.88 7.92
N ALA A 177 -4.79 7.39 6.95
CA ALA A 177 -5.93 6.64 6.39
C ALA A 177 -5.49 5.38 5.64
N VAL A 178 -4.38 5.43 4.92
CA VAL A 178 -3.77 4.27 4.25
C VAL A 178 -3.26 3.26 5.29
N ALA A 179 -2.56 3.74 6.32
CA ALA A 179 -2.07 2.90 7.41
C ALA A 179 -3.20 2.13 8.09
N LEU A 180 -4.26 2.84 8.48
CA LEU A 180 -5.44 2.25 9.13
C LEU A 180 -6.12 1.22 8.21
N HIS A 181 -6.25 1.54 6.92
CA HIS A 181 -6.84 0.61 5.95
C HIS A 181 -6.05 -0.70 5.86
N PHE A 182 -4.73 -0.64 5.72
CA PHE A 182 -3.91 -1.84 5.58
C PHE A 182 -3.82 -2.64 6.88
N MET A 183 -3.81 -1.98 8.04
CA MET A 183 -3.91 -2.68 9.32
C MET A 183 -5.24 -3.42 9.45
N HIS A 184 -6.37 -2.74 9.17
CA HIS A 184 -7.68 -3.37 9.17
C HIS A 184 -7.77 -4.50 8.12
N TYR A 185 -7.25 -4.29 6.91
CA TYR A 185 -7.23 -5.31 5.85
C TYR A 185 -6.44 -6.55 6.26
N ASN A 186 -5.27 -6.37 6.83
CA ASN A 186 -4.40 -7.48 7.20
C ASN A 186 -4.92 -8.26 8.41
N PHE A 187 -5.44 -7.60 9.43
CA PHE A 187 -5.71 -8.21 10.73
C PHE A 187 -7.20 -8.40 11.06
N CYS A 188 -8.08 -7.50 10.60
CA CYS A 188 -9.49 -7.50 11.01
C CYS A 188 -10.42 -8.04 9.91
N ARG A 189 -10.03 -7.95 8.64
CA ARG A 189 -10.90 -8.33 7.53
C ARG A 189 -10.65 -9.76 7.09
N VAL A 190 -11.66 -10.62 7.22
CA VAL A 190 -11.63 -11.97 6.64
C VAL A 190 -11.60 -11.86 5.10
N HIS A 191 -10.57 -12.43 4.49
CA HIS A 191 -10.43 -12.45 3.04
C HIS A 191 -11.33 -13.54 2.45
N GLN A 192 -12.12 -13.17 1.43
CA GLN A 192 -13.16 -14.04 0.88
C GLN A 192 -12.64 -15.40 0.39
N THR A 193 -11.50 -15.43 -0.29
CA THR A 193 -10.89 -16.65 -0.81
C THR A 193 -10.16 -17.46 0.25
N LEU A 194 -9.46 -16.77 1.19
CA LEU A 194 -8.69 -17.44 2.24
C LEU A 194 -9.58 -17.96 3.37
N ARG A 195 -10.76 -17.37 3.60
CA ARG A 195 -11.67 -17.63 4.71
C ARG A 195 -11.10 -17.27 6.11
N ILE A 196 -9.92 -16.68 6.14
CA ILE A 196 -9.22 -16.13 7.30
C ILE A 196 -8.67 -14.76 6.93
N THR A 197 -8.05 -14.05 7.90
CA THR A 197 -7.38 -12.79 7.58
C THR A 197 -6.03 -13.04 6.90
N PRO A 198 -5.50 -12.10 6.11
CA PRO A 198 -4.15 -12.21 5.55
C PRO A 198 -3.07 -12.43 6.60
N ALA A 199 -3.17 -11.77 7.76
CA ALA A 199 -2.23 -11.94 8.86
C ALA A 199 -2.29 -13.35 9.47
N MET A 200 -3.48 -13.96 9.58
CA MET A 200 -3.63 -15.36 9.98
C MET A 200 -3.03 -16.30 8.95
N ALA A 201 -3.26 -16.06 7.66
CA ALA A 201 -2.69 -16.87 6.59
C ALA A 201 -1.15 -16.81 6.56
N ALA A 202 -0.58 -15.68 6.97
CA ALA A 202 0.87 -15.48 7.09
C ALA A 202 1.44 -15.95 8.45
N GLY A 203 0.62 -16.50 9.35
CA GLY A 203 1.04 -16.97 10.68
C GLY A 203 1.44 -15.86 11.66
N LEU A 204 0.97 -14.62 11.44
CA LEU A 204 1.27 -13.47 12.31
C LEU A 204 0.31 -13.34 13.49
N THR A 205 -0.85 -13.98 13.40
CA THR A 205 -1.86 -14.06 14.46
C THR A 205 -2.69 -15.32 14.30
N ASP A 206 -3.33 -15.76 15.36
CA ASP A 206 -4.16 -16.97 15.42
C ASP A 206 -5.67 -16.66 15.33
N HIS A 207 -6.06 -15.40 15.36
CA HIS A 207 -7.46 -14.95 15.36
C HIS A 207 -7.69 -13.69 14.51
N VAL A 208 -8.96 -13.40 14.26
CA VAL A 208 -9.40 -12.15 13.63
C VAL A 208 -9.39 -11.04 14.68
N TRP A 209 -8.59 -10.01 14.47
CA TRP A 209 -8.52 -8.89 15.39
C TRP A 209 -9.78 -8.05 15.41
N SER A 210 -10.18 -7.60 16.58
CA SER A 210 -11.18 -6.56 16.74
C SER A 210 -10.58 -5.17 16.50
N VAL A 211 -11.45 -4.16 16.32
CA VAL A 211 -10.99 -2.76 16.19
C VAL A 211 -10.39 -2.27 17.51
N GLU A 212 -10.87 -2.77 18.64
CA GLU A 212 -10.36 -2.46 19.97
C GLU A 212 -8.92 -2.93 20.14
N GLU A 213 -8.58 -4.14 19.67
CA GLU A 213 -7.21 -4.66 19.67
C GLU A 213 -6.29 -3.81 18.79
N LEU A 214 -6.77 -3.36 17.63
CA LEU A 214 -6.05 -2.43 16.76
C LEU A 214 -5.78 -1.09 17.47
N CYS A 215 -6.78 -0.54 18.14
CA CYS A 215 -6.65 0.69 18.91
C CYS A 215 -5.72 0.52 20.12
N ALA A 216 -5.64 -0.66 20.70
CA ALA A 216 -4.76 -0.96 21.83
C ALA A 216 -3.26 -0.91 21.49
N LEU A 217 -2.90 -0.95 20.18
CA LEU A 217 -1.53 -0.72 19.72
C LEU A 217 -1.06 0.73 19.87
N LEU A 218 -1.99 1.68 19.99
CA LEU A 218 -1.64 3.07 20.19
C LEU A 218 -1.10 3.28 21.61
N PRO A 219 -0.06 4.12 21.77
CA PRO A 219 0.37 4.52 23.11
C PRO A 219 -0.83 5.13 23.85
N LYS A 220 -1.04 4.73 25.09
CA LYS A 220 -2.10 5.33 25.92
C LYS A 220 -1.88 6.85 25.92
N PRO A 221 -2.92 7.64 25.62
CA PRO A 221 -2.79 9.08 25.64
C PRO A 221 -2.30 9.50 27.04
N VAL A 222 -1.19 10.23 27.08
CA VAL A 222 -0.77 10.90 28.31
C VAL A 222 -1.85 11.90 28.63
N ALA A 223 -2.52 11.76 29.77
CA ALA A 223 -3.54 12.69 30.18
C ALA A 223 -2.97 14.10 30.19
N SER A 224 -3.61 15.05 29.51
CA SER A 224 -3.20 16.44 29.55
C SER A 224 -3.30 16.98 30.98
N GLU A 225 -2.47 17.96 31.34
CA GLU A 225 -2.51 18.60 32.66
C GLU A 225 -3.94 18.98 33.05
N SER A 226 -4.72 19.55 32.13
CA SER A 226 -6.12 19.90 32.34
C SER A 226 -7.03 18.69 32.60
N GLN A 227 -6.74 17.52 32.03
CA GLN A 227 -7.49 16.29 32.30
C GLN A 227 -7.12 15.69 33.65
N ILE A 228 -5.86 15.81 34.06
CA ILE A 228 -5.38 15.38 35.38
C ILE A 228 -6.00 16.27 36.46
N GLU A 229 -5.97 17.59 36.28
CA GLU A 229 -6.61 18.57 37.19
C GLU A 229 -8.10 18.34 37.32
N ARG A 230 -8.81 18.14 36.19
CA ARG A 230 -10.25 17.85 36.20
C ARG A 230 -10.56 16.55 36.94
N LYS A 231 -9.76 15.50 36.74
CA LYS A 231 -9.95 14.23 37.46
C LYS A 231 -9.66 14.35 38.95
N MET A 232 -8.65 15.15 39.32
CA MET A 232 -8.39 15.45 40.75
C MET A 232 -9.51 16.24 41.39
N LEU A 233 -10.11 17.21 40.68
CA LEU A 233 -11.21 18.03 41.15
C LEU A 233 -12.49 17.18 41.36
N LEU A 234 -12.81 16.31 40.38
CA LEU A 234 -13.98 15.41 40.49
C LEU A 234 -13.83 14.44 41.67
N LYS A 235 -12.62 13.90 41.87
CA LYS A 235 -12.32 13.02 43.00
C LYS A 235 -12.41 13.76 44.34
N ALA A 236 -12.01 15.03 44.39
CA ALA A 236 -12.14 15.87 45.60
C ALA A 236 -13.61 16.25 45.92
N LEU A 237 -14.48 16.26 44.89
CA LEU A 237 -15.91 16.52 45.02
C LEU A 237 -16.75 15.26 45.31
N GLY A 238 -16.12 14.08 45.35
CA GLY A 238 -16.81 12.80 45.61
C GLY A 238 -17.69 12.32 44.47
N GLU A 239 -17.52 12.84 43.25
CA GLU A 239 -18.17 12.40 42.02
C GLU A 239 -17.23 11.39 41.30
N GLU A 240 -17.43 10.08 41.57
CA GLU A 240 -16.88 8.98 40.72
C GLU A 240 -17.96 8.48 39.78
#